data_d0a2aa3ff9acee026c0b149a1ecb98d3
#
_entry.id   d0a2aa3ff9acee026c0b149a1ecb98d3
#
_cell.length_a   1.000
_cell.length_b   1.000
_cell.length_c   1.000
_cell.angle_alpha   90.00
_cell.angle_beta   90.00
_cell.angle_gamma   90.00
#
_symmetry.space_group_name_H-M   'P 1'
#
loop_
_entity.id
_entity.type
_entity.pdbx_description
1 polymer ?
#
loop_
_entity_poly.entity_id
_entity_poly.type
_entity_poly.pdbx_seq_one_letter_code
_entity_poly.pdbx_strand_id
1 'polypeptide(L)'
;MISYKQSIKILKKSKIFIKNEIVKTNNCLNRIAANTIKSNANNPSGDNAAFDGFVINSSETSNLSKKNNRLFKILGTIAAGDKPKNMKIKKFQTFEIMTGGLIPKGFDTIIPIEQIVFY
;
A
#
# COMPACT_ATOMS: atom_id res chain seq x y z
N MET A 1 0.55 -20.81 -51.35
CA MET A 1 1.12 -20.67 -50.00
C MET A 1 0.68 -19.33 -49.44
N ILE A 2 0.15 -19.25 -48.21
CA ILE A 2 -0.23 -17.99 -47.57
C ILE A 2 0.96 -17.40 -46.78
N SER A 3 1.08 -16.07 -46.77
CA SER A 3 2.12 -15.43 -45.99
C SER A 3 1.80 -15.44 -44.48
N TYR A 4 2.81 -15.27 -43.61
CA TYR A 4 2.64 -15.16 -42.16
C TYR A 4 1.58 -14.09 -41.79
N LYS A 5 1.63 -12.92 -42.44
CA LYS A 5 0.66 -11.83 -42.20
C LYS A 5 -0.78 -12.25 -42.56
N GLN A 6 -0.95 -13.01 -43.64
CA GLN A 6 -2.24 -13.53 -44.03
C GLN A 6 -2.77 -14.58 -43.05
N SER A 7 -1.92 -15.50 -42.57
CA SER A 7 -2.27 -16.49 -41.56
C SER A 7 -2.76 -15.83 -40.29
N ILE A 8 -2.03 -14.84 -39.75
CA ILE A 8 -2.43 -14.09 -38.55
C ILE A 8 -3.76 -13.36 -38.78
N LYS A 9 -4.00 -12.79 -39.98
CA LYS A 9 -5.26 -12.13 -40.28
C LYS A 9 -6.44 -13.11 -40.30
N ILE A 10 -6.23 -14.33 -40.81
CA ILE A 10 -7.25 -15.40 -40.82
C ILE A 10 -7.53 -15.84 -39.39
N LEU A 11 -6.49 -16.13 -38.59
CA LEU A 11 -6.66 -16.53 -37.18
C LEU A 11 -7.39 -15.48 -36.33
N LYS A 12 -7.06 -14.19 -36.51
CA LYS A 12 -7.81 -13.10 -35.83
C LYS A 12 -9.26 -12.97 -36.25
N LYS A 13 -9.63 -13.40 -37.48
CA LYS A 13 -11.01 -13.42 -37.94
C LYS A 13 -11.79 -14.67 -37.51
N SER A 14 -11.07 -15.73 -37.11
CA SER A 14 -11.70 -16.97 -36.64
C SER A 14 -12.31 -16.73 -35.28
N LYS A 15 -13.63 -16.73 -35.17
CA LYS A 15 -14.36 -16.63 -33.94
C LYS A 15 -14.42 -18.02 -33.29
N ILE A 16 -13.53 -18.26 -32.30
CA ILE A 16 -13.62 -19.46 -31.49
C ILE A 16 -14.61 -19.16 -30.35
N PHE A 17 -15.72 -19.86 -30.32
CA PHE A 17 -16.73 -19.71 -29.28
C PHE A 17 -16.49 -20.76 -28.19
N ILE A 18 -16.01 -20.30 -27.02
CA ILE A 18 -15.83 -21.16 -25.84
C ILE A 18 -16.93 -20.78 -24.84
N LYS A 19 -17.68 -21.78 -24.37
CA LYS A 19 -18.69 -21.55 -23.33
C LYS A 19 -18.01 -21.21 -22.00
N ASN A 20 -18.57 -20.23 -21.31
CA ASN A 20 -18.17 -19.91 -19.95
C ASN A 20 -18.76 -20.94 -18.98
N GLU A 21 -18.02 -21.26 -17.93
CA GLU A 21 -18.48 -22.13 -16.83
C GLU A 21 -18.13 -21.52 -15.49
N ILE A 22 -18.87 -21.86 -14.46
CA ILE A 22 -18.58 -21.48 -13.08
C ILE A 22 -17.83 -22.64 -12.42
N VAL A 23 -16.64 -22.35 -11.89
CA VAL A 23 -15.79 -23.34 -11.22
C VAL A 23 -15.40 -22.86 -9.83
N LYS A 24 -15.16 -23.79 -8.91
CA LYS A 24 -14.61 -23.46 -7.60
C LYS A 24 -13.20 -22.90 -7.77
N THR A 25 -12.81 -21.94 -6.92
CA THR A 25 -11.50 -21.27 -6.97
C THR A 25 -10.33 -22.26 -7.00
N ASN A 26 -10.42 -23.36 -6.26
CA ASN A 26 -9.38 -24.41 -6.24
C ASN A 26 -9.17 -25.09 -7.61
N ASN A 27 -10.11 -24.95 -8.53
CA ASN A 27 -10.06 -25.55 -9.87
C ASN A 27 -9.77 -24.51 -10.97
N CYS A 28 -9.39 -23.27 -10.59
CA CYS A 28 -9.12 -22.19 -11.54
C CYS A 28 -7.71 -22.22 -12.16
N LEU A 29 -6.81 -23.08 -11.67
CA LEU A 29 -5.45 -23.17 -12.20
C LEU A 29 -5.49 -23.52 -13.69
N ASN A 30 -4.71 -22.80 -14.49
CA ASN A 30 -4.63 -22.93 -15.96
C ASN A 30 -5.93 -22.60 -16.72
N ARG A 31 -6.86 -21.88 -16.12
CA ARG A 31 -8.07 -21.40 -16.77
C ARG A 31 -7.98 -19.92 -17.11
N ILE A 32 -8.80 -19.48 -18.05
CA ILE A 32 -8.88 -18.09 -18.48
C ILE A 32 -10.15 -17.49 -17.88
N ALA A 33 -10.01 -16.34 -17.21
CA ALA A 33 -11.15 -15.62 -16.68
C ALA A 33 -12.06 -15.13 -17.81
N ALA A 34 -13.34 -15.48 -17.75
CA ALA A 34 -14.32 -15.08 -18.75
C ALA A 34 -14.68 -13.59 -18.68
N ASN A 35 -14.57 -13.00 -17.49
CA ASN A 35 -14.87 -11.60 -17.23
C ASN A 35 -13.72 -10.95 -16.44
N THR A 36 -13.68 -9.61 -16.46
CA THR A 36 -12.78 -8.85 -15.61
C THR A 36 -13.09 -9.10 -14.14
N ILE A 37 -12.09 -9.53 -13.37
CA ILE A 37 -12.18 -9.70 -11.93
C ILE A 37 -11.70 -8.39 -11.28
N LYS A 38 -12.55 -7.80 -10.44
CA LYS A 38 -12.22 -6.59 -9.67
C LYS A 38 -12.23 -6.90 -8.19
N SER A 39 -11.26 -6.36 -7.45
CA SER A 39 -11.28 -6.40 -6.00
C SER A 39 -12.40 -5.50 -5.47
N ASN A 40 -13.08 -5.95 -4.42
CA ASN A 40 -14.09 -5.16 -3.71
C ASN A 40 -13.49 -4.26 -2.63
N ALA A 41 -12.19 -4.38 -2.37
CA ALA A 41 -11.47 -3.60 -1.38
C ALA A 41 -10.11 -3.16 -1.93
N ASN A 42 -9.62 -2.03 -1.44
CA ASN A 42 -8.25 -1.60 -1.71
C ASN A 42 -7.25 -2.49 -0.96
N ASN A 43 -6.14 -2.78 -1.61
CA ASN A 43 -5.01 -3.45 -0.96
C ASN A 43 -3.71 -2.73 -1.38
N PRO A 44 -3.05 -2.03 -0.45
CA PRO A 44 -3.39 -1.91 0.97
C PRO A 44 -4.65 -1.07 1.23
N SER A 45 -5.24 -1.21 2.42
CA SER A 45 -6.46 -0.49 2.82
C SER A 45 -6.23 0.99 3.13
N GLY A 46 -4.98 1.42 3.19
CA GLY A 46 -4.51 2.79 3.42
C GLY A 46 -3.00 2.87 3.25
N ASP A 47 -2.42 4.01 3.60
CA ASP A 47 -0.97 4.21 3.55
C ASP A 47 -0.30 3.39 4.64
N ASN A 48 0.61 2.50 4.26
CA ASN A 48 1.34 1.62 5.17
C ASN A 48 2.79 2.08 5.30
N ALA A 49 3.35 1.88 6.50
CA ALA A 49 4.77 2.09 6.75
C ALA A 49 5.62 1.11 5.92
N ALA A 50 6.60 1.65 5.20
CA ALA A 50 7.54 0.85 4.42
C ALA A 50 8.73 0.34 5.27
N PHE A 51 8.97 0.94 6.42
CA PHE A 51 10.05 0.62 7.38
C PHE A 51 9.64 1.03 8.79
N ASP A 52 10.39 0.55 9.79
CA ASP A 52 10.18 0.89 11.20
C ASP A 52 10.67 2.31 11.48
N GLY A 53 9.92 3.07 12.27
CA GLY A 53 10.26 4.46 12.55
C GLY A 53 9.18 5.20 13.31
N PHE A 54 9.14 6.52 13.12
CA PHE A 54 8.19 7.41 13.78
C PHE A 54 7.42 8.24 12.78
N VAL A 55 6.09 8.20 12.87
CA VAL A 55 5.21 9.01 12.01
C VAL A 55 5.17 10.46 12.48
N ILE A 56 5.32 11.38 11.55
CA ILE A 56 5.28 12.83 11.83
C ILE A 56 4.45 13.55 10.77
N ASN A 57 4.07 14.78 11.08
CA ASN A 57 3.63 15.73 10.07
C ASN A 57 4.86 16.51 9.58
N SER A 58 5.18 16.42 8.29
CA SER A 58 6.38 17.04 7.68
C SER A 58 6.43 18.55 7.91
N SER A 59 5.28 19.22 7.97
CA SER A 59 5.21 20.65 8.24
C SER A 59 5.78 21.05 9.62
N GLU A 60 5.82 20.12 10.57
CA GLU A 60 6.38 20.37 11.91
C GLU A 60 7.89 20.28 11.96
N THR A 61 8.51 19.72 10.93
CA THR A 61 9.96 19.50 10.85
C THR A 61 10.68 20.34 9.81
N SER A 62 9.97 21.08 8.97
CA SER A 62 10.54 21.84 7.85
C SER A 62 11.65 22.82 8.25
N ASN A 63 11.63 23.34 9.48
CA ASN A 63 12.62 24.29 10.02
C ASN A 63 13.56 23.67 11.05
N LEU A 64 13.57 22.35 11.21
CA LEU A 64 14.43 21.67 12.18
C LEU A 64 15.82 21.42 11.60
N SER A 65 16.81 21.41 12.48
CA SER A 65 18.21 21.15 12.16
C SER A 65 18.94 20.66 13.42
N LYS A 66 20.20 20.24 13.29
CA LYS A 66 21.04 19.88 14.46
C LYS A 66 21.12 20.98 15.51
N LYS A 67 21.03 22.26 15.11
CA LYS A 67 21.06 23.43 16.05
C LYS A 67 19.67 23.83 16.53
N ASN A 68 18.62 23.44 15.80
CA ASN A 68 17.23 23.74 16.13
C ASN A 68 16.43 22.44 16.13
N ASN A 69 16.63 21.62 17.15
CA ASN A 69 15.92 20.36 17.33
C ASN A 69 14.64 20.54 18.16
N ARG A 70 13.78 19.54 18.12
CA ARG A 70 12.55 19.47 18.92
C ARG A 70 12.35 18.06 19.44
N LEU A 71 11.80 17.99 20.64
CA LEU A 71 11.35 16.73 21.22
C LEU A 71 9.93 16.42 20.78
N PHE A 72 9.69 15.19 20.35
CA PHE A 72 8.38 14.67 20.02
C PHE A 72 7.94 13.70 21.13
N LYS A 73 6.69 13.85 21.58
CA LYS A 73 6.10 12.95 22.56
C LYS A 73 5.58 11.70 21.85
N ILE A 74 6.13 10.54 22.19
CA ILE A 74 5.66 9.24 21.71
C ILE A 74 4.35 8.91 22.42
N LEU A 75 3.28 8.65 21.64
CA LEU A 75 1.94 8.33 22.13
C LEU A 75 1.69 6.81 22.25
N GLY A 76 2.54 6.01 21.65
CA GLY A 76 2.47 4.55 21.62
C GLY A 76 3.02 3.99 20.34
N THR A 77 2.84 2.70 20.13
CA THR A 77 3.33 1.94 18.97
C THR A 77 2.14 1.48 18.10
N ILE A 78 2.37 1.40 16.80
CA ILE A 78 1.43 0.89 15.79
C ILE A 78 2.10 -0.27 15.09
N ALA A 79 1.53 -1.47 15.22
CA ALA A 79 2.01 -2.66 14.55
C ALA A 79 1.24 -2.94 13.24
N ALA A 80 1.78 -3.82 12.40
CA ALA A 80 1.07 -4.33 11.24
C ALA A 80 -0.24 -5.03 11.67
N GLY A 81 -1.34 -4.66 11.02
CA GLY A 81 -2.67 -5.20 11.34
C GLY A 81 -3.42 -4.45 12.45
N ASP A 82 -2.79 -3.50 13.11
CA ASP A 82 -3.50 -2.63 14.07
C ASP A 82 -4.56 -1.78 13.34
N LYS A 83 -5.68 -1.56 14.03
CA LYS A 83 -6.70 -0.63 13.54
C LYS A 83 -6.20 0.81 13.68
N PRO A 84 -6.47 1.68 12.67
CA PRO A 84 -6.10 3.09 12.74
C PRO A 84 -6.66 3.75 14.01
N LYS A 85 -5.80 4.41 14.77
CA LYS A 85 -6.21 5.16 15.97
C LYS A 85 -6.80 6.50 15.55
N ASN A 86 -8.09 6.71 15.76
CA ASN A 86 -8.74 8.01 15.58
C ASN A 86 -8.48 8.87 16.81
N MET A 87 -7.41 9.66 16.79
CA MET A 87 -7.05 10.59 17.87
C MET A 87 -6.83 11.98 17.31
N LYS A 88 -7.13 13.01 18.11
CA LYS A 88 -6.66 14.37 17.81
C LYS A 88 -5.18 14.45 18.18
N ILE A 89 -4.33 14.55 17.16
CA ILE A 89 -2.89 14.70 17.33
C ILE A 89 -2.58 16.18 17.57
N LYS A 90 -1.77 16.46 18.60
CA LYS A 90 -1.23 17.79 18.87
C LYS A 90 0.15 17.94 18.22
N LYS A 91 0.62 19.16 18.06
CA LYS A 91 1.98 19.44 17.55
C LYS A 91 3.04 18.69 18.37
N PHE A 92 4.05 18.19 17.68
CA PHE A 92 5.18 17.46 18.26
C PHE A 92 4.76 16.20 19.03
N GLN A 93 3.73 15.52 18.55
CA GLN A 93 3.35 14.18 18.97
C GLN A 93 3.61 13.19 17.83
N THR A 94 3.98 11.97 18.18
CA THR A 94 4.33 10.93 17.24
C THR A 94 3.87 9.56 17.73
N PHE A 95 3.79 8.60 16.84
CA PHE A 95 3.73 7.18 17.13
C PHE A 95 4.97 6.50 16.55
N GLU A 96 5.52 5.59 17.29
CA GLU A 96 6.37 4.55 16.74
C GLU A 96 5.50 3.69 15.80
N ILE A 97 6.02 3.37 14.61
CA ILE A 97 5.29 2.56 13.65
C ILE A 97 6.19 1.45 13.11
N MET A 98 5.66 0.24 13.08
CA MET A 98 6.34 -0.92 12.51
C MET A 98 5.99 -1.06 11.03
N THR A 99 6.87 -1.66 10.27
CA THR A 99 6.66 -2.00 8.85
C THR A 99 5.29 -2.67 8.65
N GLY A 100 4.53 -2.18 7.69
CA GLY A 100 3.16 -2.65 7.42
C GLY A 100 2.07 -2.04 8.30
N GLY A 101 2.43 -1.25 9.34
CA GLY A 101 1.47 -0.50 10.15
C GLY A 101 0.76 0.58 9.32
N LEU A 102 -0.53 0.81 9.57
CA LEU A 102 -1.30 1.85 8.90
C LEU A 102 -0.99 3.22 9.48
N ILE A 103 -0.62 4.17 8.61
CA ILE A 103 -0.31 5.55 9.00
C ILE A 103 -1.60 6.25 9.43
N PRO A 104 -1.67 6.79 10.68
CA PRO A 104 -2.85 7.50 11.14
C PRO A 104 -3.05 8.82 10.40
N LYS A 105 -4.30 9.26 10.29
CA LYS A 105 -4.63 10.57 9.72
C LYS A 105 -3.91 11.70 10.47
N GLY A 106 -3.36 12.64 9.69
CA GLY A 106 -2.62 13.79 10.22
C GLY A 106 -1.10 13.62 10.19
N PHE A 107 -0.62 12.44 9.80
CA PHE A 107 0.78 12.19 9.51
C PHE A 107 0.97 11.93 8.02
N ASP A 108 2.11 12.35 7.49
CA ASP A 108 2.45 12.26 6.06
C ASP A 108 3.87 11.76 5.80
N THR A 109 4.65 11.55 6.86
CA THR A 109 6.06 11.20 6.76
C THR A 109 6.43 10.21 7.86
N ILE A 110 7.39 9.33 7.56
CA ILE A 110 8.02 8.44 8.54
C ILE A 110 9.50 8.78 8.60
N ILE A 111 10.02 8.99 9.81
CA ILE A 111 11.46 9.08 10.06
C ILE A 111 11.95 7.71 10.49
N PRO A 112 12.95 7.11 9.81
CA PRO A 112 13.51 5.83 10.20
C PRO A 112 14.05 5.86 11.64
N ILE A 113 13.93 4.75 12.37
CA ILE A 113 14.35 4.67 13.77
C ILE A 113 15.84 4.98 13.94
N GLU A 114 16.67 4.65 12.94
CA GLU A 114 18.10 4.89 12.92
C GLU A 114 18.48 6.39 12.85
N GLN A 115 17.53 7.25 12.50
CA GLN A 115 17.73 8.70 12.39
C GLN A 115 17.22 9.47 13.62
N ILE A 116 16.73 8.76 14.63
CA ILE A 116 16.17 9.34 15.86
C ILE A 116 17.19 9.27 16.99
N VAL A 117 17.20 10.32 17.80
CA VAL A 117 17.96 10.36 19.07
C VAL A 117 16.94 10.36 20.20
N PHE A 118 17.04 9.39 21.08
CA PHE A 118 16.20 9.29 22.28
C PHE A 118 16.82 10.07 23.43
N TYR A 119 15.96 10.70 24.26
CA TYR A 119 16.34 11.42 25.48
C TYR A 119 15.48 10.97 26.65
#